data_6fa74b2685c5049c7141d83f4f1a39c9
#
_entry.id   6fa74b2685c5049c7141d83f4f1a39c9
#
_cell.length_a   1.000
_cell.length_b   1.000
_cell.length_c   1.000
_cell.angle_alpha   90.00
_cell.angle_beta   90.00
_cell.angle_gamma   90.00
#
_symmetry.space_group_name_H-M   'P 1'
#
loop_
_entity.id
_entity.type
_entity.pdbx_description
1 polymer ?
#
loop_
_entity_poly.entity_id
_entity_poly.type
_entity_poly.pdbx_seq_one_letter_code
_entity_poly.pdbx_strand_id
1 'polypeptide(L)'
;MSGSTKNTMFLKSEATPEEIKKDKRNLLIYDMASSVVSAILIITFIMVFLFRFVNVNGRSMESTLSNGDGLLVHAKMHYDCGDIVVISQPNSFNKILIKRVIATGGQTVDIDYATATVYVDGKALDEPYANADYYEKSSSDMDFPYTVPDGFLFCMGDNRNDSADSRLTGIGSIDERYILGKAFLRVVPFGKFNIYDYSTETDGEKSALQ
;
A
#
# COMPACT_ATOMS: atom_id res chain seq x y z
N MET A 1 32.13 -73.38 -41.16
CA MET A 1 30.96 -73.16 -40.28
C MET A 1 30.73 -71.68 -40.20
N SER A 2 29.74 -71.26 -40.97
CA SER A 2 29.39 -69.82 -41.13
C SER A 2 28.27 -69.44 -40.19
N GLY A 3 28.54 -68.54 -39.31
CA GLY A 3 27.55 -67.93 -38.41
C GLY A 3 27.05 -66.59 -38.94
N SER A 4 25.87 -66.61 -39.54
CA SER A 4 25.22 -65.43 -40.10
C SER A 4 24.59 -64.62 -38.90
N THR A 5 25.19 -63.49 -38.62
CA THR A 5 24.64 -62.51 -37.67
C THR A 5 23.55 -61.72 -38.41
N LYS A 6 22.29 -62.01 -38.08
CA LYS A 6 21.15 -61.20 -38.53
C LYS A 6 21.12 -59.91 -37.78
N ASN A 7 21.54 -58.85 -38.46
CA ASN A 7 21.38 -57.47 -37.97
C ASN A 7 19.89 -57.06 -38.11
N THR A 8 19.12 -57.20 -37.08
CA THR A 8 17.73 -56.69 -37.02
C THR A 8 17.75 -55.19 -36.87
N MET A 9 17.77 -54.49 -37.97
CA MET A 9 17.60 -53.06 -38.08
C MET A 9 16.14 -52.76 -37.66
N PHE A 10 15.96 -52.23 -36.48
CA PHE A 10 14.66 -51.70 -36.09
C PHE A 10 14.31 -50.53 -37.01
N LEU A 11 13.46 -50.79 -37.98
CA LEU A 11 12.82 -49.76 -38.78
C LEU A 11 11.96 -48.92 -37.87
N LYS A 12 12.43 -47.70 -37.57
CA LYS A 12 11.64 -46.66 -36.90
C LYS A 12 10.46 -46.38 -37.84
N SER A 13 9.26 -46.80 -37.46
CA SER A 13 8.04 -46.52 -38.22
C SER A 13 7.96 -45.01 -38.46
N GLU A 14 7.93 -44.61 -39.73
CA GLU A 14 7.68 -43.19 -40.04
C GLU A 14 6.28 -42.86 -39.58
N ALA A 15 6.19 -41.82 -38.68
CA ALA A 15 4.93 -41.35 -38.13
C ALA A 15 4.00 -40.88 -39.26
N THR A 16 2.76 -41.27 -39.21
CA THR A 16 1.76 -40.84 -40.19
C THR A 16 1.54 -39.33 -40.16
N PRO A 17 1.11 -38.68 -41.26
CA PRO A 17 0.84 -37.25 -41.28
C PRO A 17 -0.18 -36.81 -40.21
N GLU A 18 -1.10 -37.68 -39.84
CA GLU A 18 -2.09 -37.42 -38.77
C GLU A 18 -1.45 -37.44 -37.37
N GLU A 19 -0.55 -38.36 -37.10
CA GLU A 19 0.22 -38.43 -35.86
C GLU A 19 1.10 -37.21 -35.71
N ILE A 20 1.79 -36.77 -36.73
CA ILE A 20 2.62 -35.56 -36.73
C ILE A 20 1.75 -34.33 -36.46
N LYS A 21 0.55 -34.24 -37.02
CA LYS A 21 -0.39 -33.14 -36.80
C LYS A 21 -0.94 -33.14 -35.37
N LYS A 22 -1.21 -34.32 -34.80
CA LYS A 22 -1.65 -34.51 -33.44
C LYS A 22 -0.58 -34.10 -32.43
N ASP A 23 0.66 -34.51 -32.68
CA ASP A 23 1.79 -34.16 -31.80
C ASP A 23 2.10 -32.66 -31.83
N LYS A 24 2.08 -32.03 -33.01
CA LYS A 24 2.21 -30.56 -33.11
C LYS A 24 1.11 -29.81 -32.35
N ARG A 25 -0.14 -30.28 -32.43
CA ARG A 25 -1.26 -29.71 -31.70
C ARG A 25 -1.08 -29.88 -30.19
N ASN A 26 -0.66 -31.07 -29.75
CA ASN A 26 -0.38 -31.32 -28.34
C ASN A 26 0.75 -30.45 -27.82
N LEU A 27 1.85 -30.30 -28.58
CA LEU A 27 2.94 -29.38 -28.22
C LEU A 27 2.47 -27.95 -28.07
N LEU A 28 1.65 -27.44 -29.01
CA LEU A 28 1.08 -26.09 -28.90
C LEU A 28 0.21 -25.93 -27.65
N ILE A 29 -0.61 -26.93 -27.31
CA ILE A 29 -1.43 -26.92 -26.09
C ILE A 29 -0.56 -26.90 -24.84
N TYR A 30 0.50 -27.71 -24.79
CA TYR A 30 1.45 -27.70 -23.66
C TYR A 30 2.19 -26.38 -23.54
N ASP A 31 2.62 -25.77 -24.64
CA ASP A 31 3.30 -24.48 -24.64
C ASP A 31 2.37 -23.36 -24.14
N MET A 32 1.11 -23.35 -24.60
CA MET A 32 0.11 -22.41 -24.13
C MET A 32 -0.20 -22.61 -22.64
N ALA A 33 -0.42 -23.85 -22.21
CA ALA A 33 -0.69 -24.17 -20.81
C ALA A 33 0.50 -23.79 -19.91
N SER A 34 1.71 -24.09 -20.32
CA SER A 34 2.95 -23.73 -19.61
C SER A 34 3.10 -22.21 -19.49
N SER A 35 2.81 -21.46 -20.55
CA SER A 35 2.86 -19.99 -20.54
C SER A 35 1.84 -19.40 -19.56
N VAL A 36 0.61 -19.93 -19.56
CA VAL A 36 -0.45 -19.48 -18.62
C VAL A 36 -0.07 -19.79 -17.16
N VAL A 37 0.43 -21.00 -16.90
CA VAL A 37 0.88 -21.39 -15.56
C VAL A 37 2.04 -20.49 -15.08
N SER A 38 3.02 -20.25 -15.97
CA SER A 38 4.15 -19.36 -15.65
C SER A 38 3.69 -17.94 -15.35
N ALA A 39 2.75 -17.40 -16.13
CA ALA A 39 2.20 -16.07 -15.90
C ALA A 39 1.47 -16.00 -14.54
N ILE A 40 0.66 -17.00 -14.20
CA ILE A 40 -0.02 -17.08 -12.90
C ILE A 40 0.99 -17.13 -11.76
N LEU A 41 2.04 -17.93 -11.88
CA LEU A 41 3.08 -18.02 -10.84
C LEU A 41 3.80 -16.69 -10.66
N ILE A 42 4.14 -15.98 -11.73
CA ILE A 42 4.79 -14.67 -11.68
C ILE A 42 3.88 -13.65 -11.01
N ILE A 43 2.60 -13.58 -11.43
CA ILE A 43 1.62 -12.66 -10.83
C ILE A 43 1.43 -12.96 -9.35
N THR A 44 1.30 -14.24 -8.98
CA THR A 44 1.16 -14.65 -7.58
C THR A 44 2.40 -14.25 -6.77
N PHE A 45 3.59 -14.47 -7.31
CA PHE A 45 4.84 -14.07 -6.67
C PHE A 45 4.86 -12.54 -6.42
N ILE A 46 4.55 -11.74 -7.45
CA ILE A 46 4.46 -10.28 -7.34
C ILE A 46 3.45 -9.88 -6.26
N MET A 47 2.23 -10.46 -6.29
CA MET A 47 1.18 -10.14 -5.33
C MET A 47 1.57 -10.47 -3.89
N VAL A 48 2.19 -11.62 -3.65
CA VAL A 48 2.57 -12.07 -2.30
C VAL A 48 3.73 -11.24 -1.72
N PHE A 49 4.71 -10.84 -2.57
CA PHE A 49 5.92 -10.16 -2.09
C PHE A 49 5.80 -8.64 -2.05
N LEU A 50 5.03 -8.03 -2.98
CA LEU A 50 4.93 -6.57 -3.07
C LEU A 50 3.71 -6.00 -2.37
N PHE A 51 2.64 -6.78 -2.22
CA PHE A 51 1.38 -6.29 -1.68
C PHE A 51 0.97 -7.03 -0.41
N ARG A 52 0.35 -6.31 0.49
CA ARG A 52 -0.25 -6.86 1.71
C ARG A 52 -1.72 -6.46 1.77
N PHE A 53 -2.54 -7.39 2.23
CA PHE A 53 -3.95 -7.10 2.50
C PHE A 53 -4.11 -6.78 3.98
N VAL A 54 -4.76 -5.65 4.29
CA VAL A 54 -4.99 -5.17 5.64
C VAL A 54 -6.44 -4.78 5.81
N ASN A 55 -7.08 -5.24 6.89
CA ASN A 55 -8.43 -4.83 7.25
C ASN A 55 -8.39 -3.62 8.18
N VAL A 56 -9.25 -2.64 7.90
CA VAL A 56 -9.48 -1.48 8.78
C VAL A 56 -10.27 -1.94 10.01
N ASN A 57 -9.73 -1.67 11.19
CA ASN A 57 -10.39 -1.96 12.45
C ASN A 57 -10.42 -0.70 13.32
N GLY A 58 -11.58 -0.10 13.44
CA GLY A 58 -11.80 1.12 14.19
C GLY A 58 -12.35 2.26 13.32
N ARG A 59 -12.49 3.43 13.94
CA ARG A 59 -13.17 4.59 13.39
C ARG A 59 -12.25 5.79 13.14
N SER A 60 -10.99 5.68 13.50
CA SER A 60 -10.05 6.80 13.48
C SER A 60 -9.76 7.38 12.10
N MET A 61 -10.15 6.69 11.02
CA MET A 61 -10.00 7.13 9.63
C MET A 61 -11.35 7.44 8.96
N GLU A 62 -12.46 7.48 9.72
CA GLU A 62 -13.74 8.00 9.22
C GLU A 62 -13.57 9.52 8.97
N SER A 63 -14.01 10.07 7.88
CA SER A 63 -14.90 9.62 6.81
C SER A 63 -14.22 8.88 5.65
N THR A 64 -12.89 8.81 5.62
CA THR A 64 -12.13 8.26 4.48
C THR A 64 -12.24 6.74 4.42
N LEU A 65 -12.03 6.07 5.55
CA LEU A 65 -12.08 4.61 5.68
C LEU A 65 -13.07 4.22 6.78
N SER A 66 -13.86 3.21 6.50
CA SER A 66 -14.84 2.65 7.46
C SER A 66 -14.32 1.35 8.08
N ASN A 67 -14.81 1.06 9.28
CA ASN A 67 -14.51 -0.22 9.91
C ASN A 67 -14.95 -1.39 9.02
N GLY A 68 -14.07 -2.37 8.80
CA GLY A 68 -14.28 -3.52 7.91
C GLY A 68 -13.80 -3.31 6.47
N ASP A 69 -13.36 -2.11 6.09
CA ASP A 69 -12.75 -1.90 4.78
C ASP A 69 -11.49 -2.77 4.63
N GLY A 70 -11.31 -3.36 3.45
CA GLY A 70 -10.12 -4.12 3.09
C GLY A 70 -9.22 -3.30 2.16
N LEU A 71 -7.98 -3.11 2.56
CA LEU A 71 -7.00 -2.30 1.86
C LEU A 71 -5.90 -3.14 1.24
N LEU A 72 -5.49 -2.76 0.04
CA LEU A 72 -4.26 -3.22 -0.56
C LEU A 72 -3.15 -2.21 -0.22
N VAL A 73 -2.06 -2.73 0.35
CA VAL A 73 -0.95 -1.95 0.90
C VAL A 73 0.33 -2.39 0.21
N HIS A 74 1.17 -1.47 -0.21
CA HIS A 74 2.49 -1.77 -0.75
C HIS A 74 3.60 -1.08 0.04
N ALA A 75 4.75 -1.73 0.17
CA ALA A 75 5.94 -1.12 0.75
C ALA A 75 6.44 0.02 -0.15
N LYS A 76 6.79 1.15 0.44
CA LYS A 76 7.36 2.33 -0.24
C LYS A 76 8.65 2.72 0.49
N MET A 77 9.61 3.30 -0.22
CA MET A 77 10.87 3.74 0.39
C MET A 77 10.74 5.09 1.10
N HIS A 78 9.86 5.96 0.61
CA HIS A 78 9.59 7.28 1.18
C HIS A 78 8.09 7.51 1.25
N TYR A 79 7.65 8.23 2.26
CA TYR A 79 6.26 8.59 2.50
C TYR A 79 6.12 10.10 2.42
N ASP A 80 5.03 10.55 1.82
CA ASP A 80 4.73 11.95 1.59
C ASP A 80 3.53 12.38 2.44
N CYS A 81 3.40 13.68 2.71
CA CYS A 81 2.20 14.25 3.33
C CYS A 81 0.96 13.85 2.52
N GLY A 82 -0.09 13.41 3.21
CA GLY A 82 -1.32 12.90 2.61
C GLY A 82 -1.38 11.37 2.42
N ASP A 83 -0.26 10.65 2.46
CA ASP A 83 -0.23 9.19 2.36
C ASP A 83 -0.95 8.52 3.55
N ILE A 84 -1.78 7.52 3.26
CA ILE A 84 -2.35 6.66 4.30
C ILE A 84 -1.41 5.49 4.53
N VAL A 85 -0.91 5.35 5.74
CA VAL A 85 0.10 4.35 6.10
C VAL A 85 -0.39 3.38 7.16
N VAL A 86 0.10 2.15 7.06
CA VAL A 86 -0.14 1.08 8.04
C VAL A 86 1.09 0.96 8.93
N ILE A 87 0.91 1.15 10.21
CA ILE A 87 1.95 1.34 11.22
C ILE A 87 1.98 0.13 12.15
N SER A 88 3.16 -0.50 12.28
CA SER A 88 3.40 -1.62 13.21
C SER A 88 4.23 -1.23 14.43
N GLN A 89 4.53 0.05 14.60
CA GLN A 89 5.33 0.53 15.75
C GLN A 89 4.70 0.09 17.06
N PRO A 90 5.49 -0.44 18.00
CA PRO A 90 5.03 -0.68 19.35
C PRO A 90 4.44 0.60 19.95
N ASN A 91 3.24 0.51 20.48
CA ASN A 91 2.51 1.63 21.06
C ASN A 91 1.76 1.16 22.31
N SER A 92 1.27 2.10 23.10
CA SER A 92 0.57 1.81 24.36
C SER A 92 -0.69 0.94 24.17
N PHE A 93 -1.21 0.85 22.95
CA PHE A 93 -2.39 0.03 22.63
C PHE A 93 -2.03 -1.37 22.13
N ASN A 94 -0.76 -1.64 21.84
CA ASN A 94 -0.26 -2.90 21.26
C ASN A 94 -1.04 -3.32 19.98
N LYS A 95 -1.32 -2.37 19.11
CA LYS A 95 -2.13 -2.55 17.90
C LYS A 95 -1.43 -1.97 16.67
N ILE A 96 -1.73 -2.56 15.51
CA ILE A 96 -1.44 -1.96 14.21
C ILE A 96 -2.38 -0.76 14.04
N LEU A 97 -1.82 0.37 13.62
CA LEU A 97 -2.56 1.60 13.37
C LEU A 97 -2.60 1.89 11.88
N ILE A 98 -3.69 2.51 11.44
CA ILE A 98 -3.81 3.09 10.10
C ILE A 98 -4.01 4.57 10.29
N LYS A 99 -3.13 5.40 9.73
CA LYS A 99 -3.13 6.85 9.90
C LYS A 99 -2.69 7.53 8.60
N ARG A 100 -2.95 8.84 8.53
CA ARG A 100 -2.47 9.69 7.45
C ARG A 100 -1.19 10.40 7.87
N VAL A 101 -0.22 10.45 6.98
CA VAL A 101 1.00 11.25 7.14
C VAL A 101 0.63 12.72 7.00
N ILE A 102 0.97 13.50 8.01
CA ILE A 102 0.75 14.95 8.07
C ILE A 102 2.05 15.70 7.81
N ALA A 103 3.14 15.20 8.37
CA ALA A 103 4.47 15.79 8.17
C ALA A 103 5.54 14.70 8.21
N THR A 104 6.65 14.98 7.52
CA THR A 104 7.84 14.13 7.44
C THR A 104 8.99 14.72 8.23
N GLY A 105 10.08 13.97 8.39
CA GLY A 105 11.24 14.40 9.15
C GLY A 105 11.77 15.79 8.73
N GLY A 106 12.12 16.60 9.71
CA GLY A 106 12.60 17.98 9.56
C GLY A 106 11.48 19.03 9.51
N GLN A 107 10.23 18.65 9.24
CA GLN A 107 9.09 19.58 9.18
C GLN A 107 8.55 19.89 10.58
N THR A 108 7.99 21.08 10.74
CA THR A 108 7.39 21.53 11.99
C THR A 108 5.87 21.56 11.86
N VAL A 109 5.19 20.84 12.75
CA VAL A 109 3.72 20.78 12.86
C VAL A 109 3.27 21.75 13.93
N ASP A 110 2.22 22.51 13.64
CA ASP A 110 1.47 23.31 14.62
C ASP A 110 -0.03 23.07 14.45
N ILE A 111 -0.80 23.18 15.52
CA ILE A 111 -2.23 22.86 15.52
C ILE A 111 -3.01 23.97 16.21
N ASP A 112 -3.88 24.63 15.47
CA ASP A 112 -4.90 25.51 16.03
C ASP A 112 -6.16 24.69 16.33
N TYR A 113 -6.37 24.42 17.59
CA TYR A 113 -7.52 23.61 18.05
C TYR A 113 -8.86 24.35 17.90
N ALA A 114 -8.84 25.67 17.91
CA ALA A 114 -10.07 26.48 17.82
C ALA A 114 -10.62 26.54 16.40
N THR A 115 -9.73 26.55 15.40
CA THR A 115 -10.09 26.62 13.98
C THR A 115 -9.97 25.27 13.27
N ALA A 116 -9.57 24.21 13.99
CA ALA A 116 -9.29 22.89 13.45
C ALA A 116 -8.28 22.92 12.29
N THR A 117 -7.29 23.81 12.37
CA THR A 117 -6.31 23.98 11.31
C THR A 117 -4.96 23.38 11.71
N VAL A 118 -4.43 22.53 10.86
CA VAL A 118 -3.06 22.00 10.98
C VAL A 118 -2.15 22.80 10.08
N TYR A 119 -1.01 23.21 10.62
CA TYR A 119 0.04 23.92 9.89
C TYR A 119 1.27 23.01 9.80
N VAL A 120 1.89 22.99 8.62
CA VAL A 120 3.19 22.36 8.40
C VAL A 120 4.13 23.42 7.86
N ASP A 121 5.24 23.66 8.55
CA ASP A 121 6.22 24.72 8.23
C ASP A 121 5.56 26.10 8.11
N GLY A 122 4.56 26.37 8.97
CA GLY A 122 3.80 27.62 9.00
C GLY A 122 2.76 27.79 7.90
N LYS A 123 2.54 26.77 7.04
CA LYS A 123 1.49 26.77 5.99
C LYS A 123 0.32 25.92 6.45
N ALA A 124 -0.89 26.45 6.37
CA ALA A 124 -2.10 25.69 6.63
C ALA A 124 -2.26 24.58 5.59
N LEU A 125 -2.56 23.36 6.06
CA LEU A 125 -2.87 22.24 5.19
C LEU A 125 -4.32 22.36 4.70
N ASP A 126 -4.54 22.00 3.43
CA ASP A 126 -5.87 21.73 2.90
C ASP A 126 -6.23 20.27 3.19
N GLU A 127 -7.20 20.07 4.09
CA GLU A 127 -7.53 18.76 4.64
C GLU A 127 -9.02 18.40 4.43
N PRO A 128 -9.48 18.24 3.18
CA PRO A 128 -10.89 17.95 2.91
C PRO A 128 -11.35 16.58 3.44
N TYR A 129 -10.42 15.75 3.86
CA TYR A 129 -10.65 14.45 4.48
C TYR A 129 -10.84 14.52 6.00
N ALA A 130 -10.42 15.61 6.63
CA ALA A 130 -10.52 15.75 8.08
C ALA A 130 -11.96 15.95 8.50
N ASN A 131 -12.39 15.22 9.51
CA ASN A 131 -13.77 15.23 9.99
C ASN A 131 -13.85 15.94 11.35
N ALA A 132 -13.76 17.27 11.35
CA ALA A 132 -14.08 18.11 12.51
C ALA A 132 -14.05 19.59 12.14
N ASP A 133 -15.03 20.34 12.66
CA ASP A 133 -15.06 21.82 12.61
C ASP A 133 -14.19 22.46 13.68
N TYR A 134 -13.79 21.73 14.71
CA TYR A 134 -12.85 22.11 15.76
C TYR A 134 -12.15 20.85 16.30
N TYR A 135 -10.97 21.02 16.89
CA TYR A 135 -10.28 19.90 17.53
C TYR A 135 -10.40 19.97 19.05
N GLU A 136 -10.78 18.85 19.65
CA GLU A 136 -10.76 18.72 21.08
C GLU A 136 -9.30 18.68 21.59
N LYS A 137 -8.93 19.62 22.48
CA LYS A 137 -7.59 19.64 23.07
C LYS A 137 -7.30 18.37 23.87
N SER A 138 -8.33 17.71 24.40
CA SER A 138 -8.22 16.43 25.08
C SER A 138 -7.72 15.28 24.20
N SER A 139 -7.75 15.46 22.85
CA SER A 139 -7.20 14.50 21.91
C SER A 139 -5.68 14.58 21.75
N SER A 140 -5.00 15.46 22.51
CA SER A 140 -3.55 15.65 22.49
C SER A 140 -3.00 15.90 23.87
N ASP A 141 -1.84 15.31 24.17
CA ASP A 141 -1.02 15.58 25.35
C ASP A 141 0.39 16.06 24.98
N MET A 142 0.59 16.41 23.69
CA MET A 142 1.82 17.00 23.19
C MET A 142 1.73 18.52 23.11
N ASP A 143 2.88 19.17 23.24
CA ASP A 143 3.04 20.60 23.01
C ASP A 143 3.33 20.88 21.55
N PHE A 144 2.76 21.97 21.00
CA PHE A 144 2.99 22.48 19.66
C PHE A 144 3.53 23.92 19.72
N PRO A 145 4.34 24.37 18.75
CA PRO A 145 4.77 23.63 17.54
C PRO A 145 5.75 22.49 17.85
N TYR A 146 5.66 21.40 17.07
CA TYR A 146 6.49 20.21 17.21
C TYR A 146 7.28 19.93 15.92
N THR A 147 8.61 19.80 16.00
CA THR A 147 9.44 19.44 14.86
C THR A 147 9.63 17.93 14.82
N VAL A 148 9.27 17.33 13.68
CA VAL A 148 9.37 15.88 13.42
C VAL A 148 10.85 15.50 13.28
N PRO A 149 11.37 14.53 14.03
CA PRO A 149 12.75 14.08 13.89
C PRO A 149 12.99 13.46 12.50
N ASP A 150 14.25 13.55 12.01
CA ASP A 150 14.64 12.91 10.75
C ASP A 150 14.40 11.39 10.79
N GLY A 151 13.84 10.84 9.71
CA GLY A 151 13.46 9.43 9.61
C GLY A 151 12.18 9.04 10.35
N PHE A 152 11.43 10.06 10.83
CA PHE A 152 10.13 9.88 11.47
C PHE A 152 9.04 10.59 10.68
N LEU A 153 7.79 10.13 10.92
CA LEU A 153 6.57 10.71 10.37
C LEU A 153 5.67 11.17 11.50
N PHE A 154 5.01 12.30 11.31
CA PHE A 154 3.90 12.72 12.16
C PHE A 154 2.59 12.32 11.48
N CYS A 155 1.82 11.44 12.12
CA CYS A 155 0.64 10.83 11.52
C CYS A 155 -0.60 11.12 12.36
N MET A 156 -1.72 11.47 11.70
CA MET A 156 -3.00 11.69 12.36
C MET A 156 -4.11 10.85 11.73
N GLY A 157 -5.15 10.57 12.51
CA GLY A 157 -6.39 10.04 11.97
C GLY A 157 -7.21 11.11 11.28
N ASP A 158 -8.00 10.72 10.27
CA ASP A 158 -8.91 11.64 9.59
C ASP A 158 -10.09 12.02 10.48
N ASN A 159 -10.52 11.11 11.37
CA ASN A 159 -11.46 11.39 12.46
C ASN A 159 -10.73 12.03 13.65
N ARG A 160 -10.49 13.31 13.55
CA ARG A 160 -9.61 14.10 14.42
C ARG A 160 -9.93 14.00 15.92
N ASN A 161 -11.19 13.92 16.29
CA ASN A 161 -11.63 13.87 17.68
C ASN A 161 -11.82 12.45 18.23
N ASP A 162 -11.75 11.42 17.36
CA ASP A 162 -11.82 9.99 17.74
C ASP A 162 -10.63 9.22 17.18
N SER A 163 -9.41 9.72 17.44
CA SER A 163 -8.19 9.11 16.95
C SER A 163 -7.07 9.15 17.99
N ALA A 164 -6.54 7.97 18.31
CA ALA A 164 -5.24 7.87 18.97
C ALA A 164 -4.15 7.87 17.90
N ASP A 165 -3.31 8.91 17.88
CA ASP A 165 -2.31 9.15 16.87
C ASP A 165 -1.10 9.93 17.40
N SER A 166 -0.26 10.49 16.52
CA SER A 166 0.99 11.15 16.89
C SER A 166 0.83 12.35 17.85
N ARG A 167 -0.38 12.86 18.04
CA ARG A 167 -0.68 13.89 19.03
C ARG A 167 -0.60 13.39 20.47
N LEU A 168 -0.59 12.08 20.67
CA LEU A 168 -0.44 11.47 21.99
C LEU A 168 1.02 11.04 22.22
N THR A 169 1.60 11.44 23.34
CA THR A 169 2.99 11.08 23.71
C THR A 169 3.21 9.57 23.77
N GLY A 170 2.17 8.78 24.08
CA GLY A 170 2.22 7.32 24.06
C GLY A 170 2.33 6.68 22.67
N ILE A 171 2.17 7.47 21.60
CA ILE A 171 2.38 7.08 20.22
C ILE A 171 3.55 7.89 19.63
N GLY A 172 3.46 9.21 19.69
CA GLY A 172 4.48 10.14 19.22
C GLY A 172 4.73 10.06 17.70
N SER A 173 5.86 10.56 17.28
CA SER A 173 6.32 10.41 15.90
C SER A 173 6.63 8.95 15.59
N ILE A 174 6.30 8.54 14.36
CA ILE A 174 6.39 7.16 13.87
C ILE A 174 7.72 7.00 13.12
N ASP A 175 8.57 6.09 13.57
CA ASP A 175 9.76 5.72 12.85
C ASP A 175 9.39 5.00 11.54
N GLU A 176 9.90 5.49 10.40
CA GLU A 176 9.58 4.96 9.07
C GLU A 176 9.83 3.46 8.93
N ARG A 177 10.76 2.90 9.71
CA ARG A 177 11.07 1.46 9.74
C ARG A 177 9.91 0.60 10.20
N TYR A 178 8.98 1.16 10.95
CA TYR A 178 7.78 0.47 11.42
C TYR A 178 6.57 0.64 10.49
N ILE A 179 6.72 1.31 9.35
CA ILE A 179 5.66 1.41 8.37
C ILE A 179 5.61 0.11 7.55
N LEU A 180 4.49 -0.59 7.60
CA LEU A 180 4.26 -1.80 6.81
C LEU A 180 4.03 -1.48 5.32
N GLY A 181 3.56 -0.28 5.01
CA GLY A 181 3.37 0.22 3.67
C GLY A 181 2.29 1.31 3.57
N LYS A 182 2.14 1.86 2.36
CA LYS A 182 1.12 2.83 1.95
C LYS A 182 -0.12 2.08 1.43
N ALA A 183 -1.30 2.44 1.93
CA ALA A 183 -2.57 2.00 1.38
C ALA A 183 -2.83 2.76 0.06
N PHE A 184 -3.03 2.05 -1.03
CA PHE A 184 -3.24 2.67 -2.34
C PHE A 184 -4.58 2.30 -2.97
N LEU A 185 -5.22 1.22 -2.50
CA LEU A 185 -6.49 0.76 -3.04
C LEU A 185 -7.36 0.13 -1.96
N ARG A 186 -8.63 0.56 -1.87
CA ARG A 186 -9.65 -0.15 -1.11
C ARG A 186 -10.30 -1.20 -2.01
N VAL A 187 -10.27 -2.47 -1.60
CA VAL A 187 -10.83 -3.60 -2.36
C VAL A 187 -12.09 -4.20 -1.72
N VAL A 188 -12.33 -3.91 -0.46
CA VAL A 188 -13.55 -4.31 0.26
C VAL A 188 -14.15 -3.05 0.89
N PRO A 189 -15.46 -2.80 0.73
CA PRO A 189 -16.44 -3.59 -0.03
C PRO A 189 -16.18 -3.55 -1.54
N PHE A 190 -16.46 -4.65 -2.22
CA PHE A 190 -16.24 -4.78 -3.65
C PHE A 190 -17.07 -3.72 -4.43
N GLY A 191 -16.43 -3.05 -5.39
CA GLY A 191 -17.06 -2.01 -6.22
C GLY A 191 -16.85 -0.57 -5.72
N LYS A 192 -16.22 -0.37 -4.56
CA LYS A 192 -15.80 0.96 -4.07
C LYS A 192 -14.28 1.07 -4.11
N PHE A 193 -13.72 0.96 -5.31
CA PHE A 193 -12.27 1.11 -5.52
C PHE A 193 -11.92 2.60 -5.46
N ASN A 194 -11.41 3.07 -4.32
CA ASN A 194 -10.88 4.41 -4.19
C ASN A 194 -9.36 4.33 -4.09
N ILE A 195 -8.68 5.10 -4.94
CA ILE A 195 -7.25 5.36 -4.81
C ILE A 195 -7.12 6.56 -3.87
N TYR A 196 -6.41 6.38 -2.77
CA TYR A 196 -6.18 7.43 -1.79
C TYR A 196 -4.82 8.07 -2.05
N ASP A 197 -4.70 8.77 -3.17
CA ASP A 197 -3.53 9.56 -3.49
C ASP A 197 -3.84 11.04 -3.31
N TYR A 198 -3.54 11.56 -2.13
CA TYR A 198 -3.49 13.00 -1.84
C TYR A 198 -2.03 13.43 -1.80
N SER A 199 -1.28 13.18 -2.89
CA SER A 199 -0.03 13.91 -3.05
C SER A 199 -0.40 15.38 -3.13
N THR A 200 0.04 16.15 -2.17
CA THR A 200 0.02 17.61 -2.27
C THR A 200 0.91 17.97 -3.46
N GLU A 201 0.32 18.06 -4.65
CA GLU A 201 0.90 18.86 -5.70
C GLU A 201 0.98 20.27 -5.10
N THR A 202 2.17 20.62 -4.66
CA THR A 202 2.48 22.03 -4.41
C THR A 202 2.22 22.72 -5.72
N ASP A 203 1.10 23.44 -5.80
CA ASP A 203 0.68 24.29 -6.94
C ASP A 203 1.70 25.42 -7.18
N GLY A 204 2.89 25.07 -7.57
CA GLY A 204 4.00 25.98 -7.88
C GLY A 204 4.51 25.88 -9.32
N GLU A 205 4.12 24.86 -10.08
CA GLU A 205 4.79 24.60 -11.36
C GLU A 205 3.89 24.49 -12.60
N LYS A 206 2.56 24.58 -12.46
CA LYS A 206 1.63 24.55 -13.63
C LYS A 206 1.30 25.91 -14.23
N SER A 207 1.85 27.02 -13.71
CA SER A 207 1.63 28.37 -14.30
C SER A 207 2.65 28.79 -15.37
N ALA A 208 3.59 27.95 -15.75
CA ALA A 208 4.65 28.31 -16.70
C ALA A 208 4.57 27.65 -18.08
N LEU A 209 3.48 26.94 -18.38
CA LEU A 209 3.27 26.27 -19.68
C LEU A 209 1.85 26.50 -20.24
N GLN A 210 1.41 27.78 -20.29
CA GLN A 210 0.37 28.24 -21.19
C GLN A 210 0.85 29.44 -21.99
#